data_3e2b0f564a24a437365856f33c0be455
#
_entry.id   3e2b0f564a24a437365856f33c0be455
#
_cell.length_a   1.000
_cell.length_b   1.000
_cell.length_c   1.000
_cell.angle_alpha   90.00
_cell.angle_beta   90.00
_cell.angle_gamma   90.00
#
_symmetry.space_group_name_H-M   'P 1'
#
loop_
_entity.id
_entity.type
_entity.pdbx_description
1 polymer ?
#
loop_
_entity_poly.entity_id
_entity_poly.type
_entity_poly.pdbx_seq_one_letter_code
_entity_poly.pdbx_strand_id
1 'polypeptide(L)'
;MTRLAYFRVSTTDQSVASQRTALGGDFAKEFCDEGVSGSVLAAERPGFAALLAYAREGDEIHVNAVDRLGRDALDVQATVRRLLERGVSLEVRGLGRIGKGVGELILAVLAQVADMERHRIIERTAQGRETARRSLAATGLTHRGKQSLGRPVKADIQAVKAWRTANSASIAQTAMQFDLSTATVKRYCAD
;
A
#
# COMPACT_ATOMS: atom_id res chain seq x y z
N MET A 1 13.64 10.93 29.50
CA MET A 1 13.14 11.22 28.15
C MET A 1 14.21 10.82 27.16
N THR A 2 13.99 9.73 26.43
CA THR A 2 14.96 9.17 25.50
C THR A 2 14.49 9.48 24.08
N ARG A 3 15.40 9.97 23.24
CA ARG A 3 15.10 10.26 21.82
C ARG A 3 15.37 9.02 20.98
N LEU A 4 14.36 8.54 20.29
CA LEU A 4 14.41 7.40 19.39
C LEU A 4 14.14 7.89 17.96
N ALA A 5 14.75 7.27 16.95
CA ALA A 5 14.44 7.59 15.55
C ALA A 5 13.90 6.37 14.82
N TYR A 6 12.98 6.62 13.88
CA TYR A 6 12.50 5.62 12.96
C TYR A 6 12.60 6.07 11.51
N PHE A 7 13.17 5.21 10.69
CA PHE A 7 13.37 5.41 9.27
C PHE A 7 12.68 4.32 8.45
N ARG A 8 12.10 4.69 7.32
CA ARG A 8 11.59 3.72 6.34
C ARG A 8 11.99 4.14 4.95
N VAL A 9 12.62 3.23 4.21
CA VAL A 9 12.97 3.41 2.80
C VAL A 9 12.37 2.27 1.98
N SER A 10 11.60 2.60 0.95
CA SER A 10 10.90 1.60 0.12
C SER A 10 11.75 1.08 -1.03
N THR A 11 12.60 1.90 -1.61
CA THR A 11 13.63 1.55 -2.64
C THR A 11 14.49 2.78 -2.99
N THR A 12 15.73 2.55 -3.38
CA THR A 12 16.75 3.26 -4.16
C THR A 12 16.95 4.78 -4.05
N ASP A 13 15.98 5.64 -3.81
CA ASP A 13 16.18 7.10 -3.96
C ASP A 13 16.33 7.90 -2.66
N GLN A 14 16.03 7.32 -1.51
CA GLN A 14 16.27 7.96 -0.21
C GLN A 14 17.01 7.01 0.72
N SER A 15 18.29 7.23 0.90
CA SER A 15 19.07 6.46 1.87
C SER A 15 18.63 6.79 3.31
N VAL A 16 18.74 5.81 4.22
CA VAL A 16 18.56 6.04 5.67
C VAL A 16 19.46 7.18 6.15
N ALA A 17 20.66 7.30 5.57
CA ALA A 17 21.60 8.38 5.89
C ALA A 17 21.03 9.77 5.57
N SER A 18 20.32 9.94 4.43
CA SER A 18 19.69 11.22 4.11
C SER A 18 18.54 11.55 5.06
N GLN A 19 17.76 10.55 5.48
CA GLN A 19 16.69 10.74 6.47
C GLN A 19 17.26 11.08 7.85
N ARG A 20 18.35 10.42 8.26
CA ARG A 20 19.08 10.72 9.51
C ARG A 20 19.60 12.15 9.52
N THR A 21 20.28 12.57 8.45
CA THR A 21 20.77 13.95 8.29
C THR A 21 19.61 14.95 8.36
N ALA A 22 18.49 14.62 7.75
CA ALA A 22 17.32 15.49 7.71
C ALA A 22 16.63 15.64 9.07
N LEU A 23 16.61 14.60 9.93
CA LEU A 23 16.10 14.69 11.31
C LEU A 23 17.04 15.47 12.22
N GLY A 24 18.35 15.34 12.01
CA GLY A 24 19.38 15.95 12.84
C GLY A 24 19.35 15.46 14.30
N GLY A 25 20.44 15.73 15.02
CA GLY A 25 20.57 15.42 16.42
C GLY A 25 20.98 13.96 16.71
N ASP A 26 21.21 13.70 18.00
CA ASP A 26 21.61 12.39 18.49
C ASP A 26 20.40 11.62 19.01
N PHE A 27 20.32 10.35 18.60
CA PHE A 27 19.28 9.41 19.03
C PHE A 27 19.92 8.29 19.86
N ALA A 28 19.30 7.97 20.98
CA ALA A 28 19.78 6.87 21.83
C ALA A 28 19.66 5.50 21.12
N LYS A 29 18.66 5.38 20.23
CA LYS A 29 18.48 4.21 19.39
C LYS A 29 17.74 4.56 18.11
N GLU A 30 18.13 3.90 17.04
CA GLU A 30 17.52 4.04 15.72
C GLU A 30 16.93 2.72 15.27
N PHE A 31 15.79 2.79 14.61
CA PHE A 31 15.08 1.66 14.03
C PHE A 31 14.84 1.92 12.54
N CYS A 32 14.96 0.89 11.73
CA CYS A 32 14.86 1.04 10.29
C CYS A 32 14.12 -0.14 9.65
N ASP A 33 13.32 0.19 8.63
CA ASP A 33 12.76 -0.77 7.69
C ASP A 33 13.23 -0.41 6.27
N GLU A 34 14.14 -1.20 5.74
CA GLU A 34 14.67 -1.06 4.38
C GLU A 34 13.96 -2.02 3.42
N GLY A 35 13.61 -1.53 2.23
CA GLY A 35 12.90 -2.31 1.22
C GLY A 35 11.42 -2.60 1.58
N VAL A 36 10.90 -2.00 2.66
CA VAL A 36 9.52 -2.22 3.08
C VAL A 36 8.60 -1.17 2.47
N SER A 37 7.60 -1.65 1.70
CA SER A 37 6.61 -0.78 1.08
C SER A 37 5.78 -0.01 2.12
N GLY A 38 5.43 1.24 1.79
CA GLY A 38 4.49 2.02 2.59
C GLY A 38 3.09 1.40 2.70
N SER A 39 2.74 0.43 1.84
CA SER A 39 1.45 -0.28 1.89
C SER A 39 1.35 -1.33 2.99
N VAL A 40 2.47 -1.67 3.65
CA VAL A 40 2.49 -2.58 4.81
C VAL A 40 2.06 -1.82 6.05
N LEU A 41 1.20 -2.41 6.89
CA LEU A 41 0.81 -1.84 8.19
C LEU A 41 2.04 -1.53 9.05
N ALA A 42 2.04 -0.40 9.76
CA ALA A 42 3.20 -0.02 10.57
C ALA A 42 3.59 -1.12 11.59
N ALA A 43 2.61 -1.71 12.26
CA ALA A 43 2.84 -2.76 13.26
C ALA A 43 3.41 -4.07 12.67
N GLU A 44 3.25 -4.30 11.37
CA GLU A 44 3.76 -5.49 10.66
C GLU A 44 5.18 -5.28 10.12
N ARG A 45 5.70 -4.06 10.16
CA ARG A 45 7.08 -3.74 9.74
C ARG A 45 8.04 -4.16 10.86
N PRO A 46 9.05 -4.98 10.58
CA PRO A 46 9.94 -5.51 11.63
C PRO A 46 10.65 -4.44 12.47
N GLY A 47 11.19 -3.40 11.82
CA GLY A 47 11.86 -2.30 12.49
C GLY A 47 10.90 -1.47 13.33
N PHE A 48 9.67 -1.22 12.83
CA PHE A 48 8.66 -0.49 13.58
C PHE A 48 8.11 -1.31 14.76
N ALA A 49 7.90 -2.61 14.59
CA ALA A 49 7.50 -3.51 15.67
C ALA A 49 8.56 -3.54 16.78
N ALA A 50 9.85 -3.58 16.42
CA ALA A 50 10.95 -3.50 17.37
C ALA A 50 10.99 -2.15 18.10
N LEU A 51 10.72 -1.03 17.41
CA LEU A 51 10.55 0.29 18.03
C LEU A 51 9.41 0.27 19.04
N LEU A 52 8.23 -0.24 18.68
CA LEU A 52 7.07 -0.32 19.58
C LEU A 52 7.36 -1.19 20.82
N ALA A 53 8.13 -2.27 20.67
CA ALA A 53 8.53 -3.13 21.79
C ALA A 53 9.56 -2.46 22.71
N TYR A 54 10.41 -1.60 22.15
CA TYR A 54 11.48 -0.92 22.88
C TYR A 54 11.01 0.34 23.63
N ALA A 55 10.15 1.15 22.99
CA ALA A 55 9.72 2.45 23.50
C ALA A 55 8.97 2.34 24.83
N ARG A 56 9.30 3.22 25.76
CA ARG A 56 8.77 3.30 27.12
C ARG A 56 8.09 4.63 27.36
N GLU A 57 7.32 4.72 28.44
CA GLU A 57 6.73 5.97 28.90
C GLU A 57 7.81 7.06 29.07
N GLY A 58 7.52 8.25 28.58
CA GLY A 58 8.42 9.39 28.58
C GLY A 58 9.42 9.44 27.42
N ASP A 59 9.46 8.43 26.55
CA ASP A 59 10.29 8.47 25.33
C ASP A 59 9.66 9.34 24.23
N GLU A 60 10.51 9.80 23.32
CA GLU A 60 10.11 10.60 22.16
C GLU A 60 10.61 9.95 20.87
N ILE A 61 9.68 9.64 19.97
CA ILE A 61 9.98 9.03 18.67
C ILE A 61 10.03 10.12 17.61
N HIS A 62 11.14 10.18 16.86
CA HIS A 62 11.36 11.13 15.79
C HIS A 62 11.19 10.45 14.42
N VAL A 63 10.42 11.07 13.53
CA VAL A 63 10.21 10.61 12.16
C VAL A 63 10.27 11.77 11.17
N ASN A 64 10.71 11.48 9.94
CA ASN A 64 10.80 12.50 8.88
C ASN A 64 9.45 12.96 8.34
N ALA A 65 8.44 12.09 8.38
CA ALA A 65 7.11 12.40 7.84
C ALA A 65 6.07 11.46 8.42
N VAL A 66 4.81 11.90 8.41
CA VAL A 66 3.65 11.17 8.96
C VAL A 66 3.44 9.82 8.27
N ASP A 67 3.74 9.71 6.96
CA ASP A 67 3.61 8.47 6.18
C ASP A 67 4.61 7.35 6.61
N ARG A 68 5.55 7.65 7.50
CA ARG A 68 6.39 6.66 8.16
C ARG A 68 5.62 5.89 9.22
N LEU A 69 4.62 6.51 9.84
CA LEU A 69 3.85 5.98 10.98
C LEU A 69 2.71 5.03 10.58
N GLY A 70 2.38 4.92 9.31
CA GLY A 70 1.33 4.02 8.84
C GLY A 70 1.29 3.89 7.31
N ARG A 71 0.44 2.99 6.81
CA ARG A 71 0.19 2.82 5.37
C ARG A 71 -0.89 3.75 4.83
N ASP A 72 -1.81 4.15 5.70
CA ASP A 72 -2.93 5.04 5.41
C ASP A 72 -3.28 5.84 6.69
N ALA A 73 -4.20 6.77 6.58
CA ALA A 73 -4.55 7.65 7.70
C ALA A 73 -5.09 6.90 8.92
N LEU A 74 -5.84 5.82 8.73
CA LEU A 74 -6.39 5.04 9.83
C LEU A 74 -5.28 4.30 10.58
N ASP A 75 -4.30 3.74 9.85
CA ASP A 75 -3.14 3.09 10.44
C ASP A 75 -2.24 4.09 11.18
N VAL A 76 -2.01 5.28 10.61
CA VAL A 76 -1.30 6.38 11.28
C VAL A 76 -2.02 6.79 12.56
N GLN A 77 -3.33 7.02 12.50
CA GLN A 77 -4.13 7.41 13.66
C GLN A 77 -4.08 6.36 14.77
N ALA A 78 -4.25 5.07 14.42
CA ALA A 78 -4.17 3.97 15.38
C ALA A 78 -2.79 3.87 16.03
N THR A 79 -1.73 4.00 15.22
CA THR A 79 -0.34 3.98 15.67
C THR A 79 -0.05 5.11 16.65
N VAL A 80 -0.40 6.34 16.29
CA VAL A 80 -0.12 7.51 17.14
C VAL A 80 -0.94 7.45 18.42
N ARG A 81 -2.24 7.09 18.35
CA ARG A 81 -3.06 6.90 19.55
C ARG A 81 -2.43 5.90 20.51
N ARG A 82 -2.01 4.74 19.99
CA ARG A 82 -1.35 3.70 20.78
C ARG A 82 -0.07 4.17 21.46
N LEU A 83 0.74 5.02 20.80
CA LEU A 83 1.94 5.59 21.37
C LEU A 83 1.62 6.60 22.48
N LEU A 84 0.66 7.50 22.22
CA LEU A 84 0.23 8.49 23.22
C LEU A 84 -0.41 7.85 24.45
N GLU A 85 -1.20 6.78 24.31
CA GLU A 85 -1.76 6.00 25.42
C GLU A 85 -0.67 5.38 26.29
N ARG A 86 0.47 5.00 25.68
CA ARG A 86 1.65 4.49 26.39
C ARG A 86 2.56 5.58 26.97
N GLY A 87 2.16 6.86 26.88
CA GLY A 87 2.97 7.97 27.35
C GLY A 87 4.20 8.29 26.49
N VAL A 88 4.23 7.79 25.24
CA VAL A 88 5.30 8.07 24.25
C VAL A 88 4.86 9.24 23.39
N SER A 89 5.73 10.26 23.26
CA SER A 89 5.49 11.39 22.37
C SER A 89 6.13 11.17 20.98
N LEU A 90 5.65 11.91 19.99
CA LEU A 90 6.15 11.88 18.63
C LEU A 90 6.64 13.26 18.22
N GLU A 91 7.78 13.32 17.54
CA GLU A 91 8.27 14.50 16.84
C GLU A 91 8.29 14.20 15.35
N VAL A 92 7.46 14.90 14.59
CA VAL A 92 7.41 14.77 13.14
C VAL A 92 8.06 16.00 12.51
N ARG A 93 9.08 15.80 11.71
CA ARG A 93 9.80 16.88 11.06
C ARG A 93 8.85 17.78 10.27
N GLY A 94 8.92 19.09 10.50
CA GLY A 94 8.07 20.08 9.84
C GLY A 94 6.66 20.21 10.40
N LEU A 95 6.20 19.27 11.23
CA LEU A 95 4.91 19.33 11.92
C LEU A 95 5.06 19.63 13.40
N GLY A 96 6.23 19.27 14.00
CA GLY A 96 6.51 19.44 15.41
C GLY A 96 6.02 18.29 16.28
N ARG A 97 5.96 18.54 17.59
CA ARG A 97 5.67 17.55 18.61
C ARG A 97 4.17 17.24 18.69
N ILE A 98 3.86 15.96 18.55
CA ILE A 98 2.53 15.40 18.72
C ILE A 98 2.46 14.75 20.11
N GLY A 99 1.81 15.44 21.05
CA GLY A 99 1.55 14.98 22.41
C GLY A 99 0.05 14.89 22.68
N LYS A 100 -0.33 14.58 23.94
CA LYS A 100 -1.73 14.60 24.38
C LYS A 100 -2.37 16.00 24.16
N GLY A 101 -3.57 16.06 23.61
CA GLY A 101 -4.32 17.29 23.36
C GLY A 101 -4.24 17.76 21.92
N VAL A 102 -3.37 18.70 21.59
CA VAL A 102 -3.26 19.26 20.21
C VAL A 102 -2.93 18.19 19.17
N GLY A 103 -2.17 17.15 19.56
CA GLY A 103 -1.86 16.03 18.68
C GLY A 103 -3.08 15.24 18.22
N GLU A 104 -4.08 15.07 19.07
CA GLU A 104 -5.33 14.38 18.72
C GLU A 104 -6.14 15.15 17.67
N LEU A 105 -6.16 16.49 17.77
CA LEU A 105 -6.81 17.34 16.79
C LEU A 105 -6.13 17.27 15.41
N ILE A 106 -4.79 17.35 15.39
CA ILE A 106 -4.00 17.23 14.14
C ILE A 106 -4.24 15.86 13.50
N LEU A 107 -4.28 14.79 14.29
CA LEU A 107 -4.55 13.44 13.79
C LEU A 107 -5.96 13.30 13.24
N ALA A 108 -6.96 13.88 13.88
CA ALA A 108 -8.34 13.88 13.38
C ALA A 108 -8.43 14.60 12.02
N VAL A 109 -7.76 15.74 11.87
CA VAL A 109 -7.72 16.49 10.60
C VAL A 109 -6.99 15.70 9.51
N LEU A 110 -5.85 15.11 9.82
CA LEU A 110 -5.09 14.29 8.86
C LEU A 110 -5.88 13.04 8.43
N ALA A 111 -6.59 12.39 9.37
CA ALA A 111 -7.47 11.27 9.05
C ALA A 111 -8.59 11.70 8.10
N GLN A 112 -9.23 12.84 8.36
CA GLN A 112 -10.30 13.36 7.51
C GLN A 112 -9.80 13.71 6.11
N VAL A 113 -8.62 14.32 5.98
CA VAL A 113 -8.01 14.65 4.68
C VAL A 113 -7.72 13.38 3.88
N ALA A 114 -7.19 12.34 4.51
CA ALA A 114 -6.88 11.10 3.82
C ALA A 114 -8.14 10.31 3.43
N ASP A 115 -9.21 10.34 4.23
CA ASP A 115 -10.50 9.79 3.84
C ASP A 115 -11.09 10.53 2.63
N MET A 116 -10.96 11.85 2.57
CA MET A 116 -11.35 12.64 1.41
C MET A 116 -10.55 12.27 0.16
N GLU A 117 -9.23 12.07 0.27
CA GLU A 117 -8.41 11.62 -0.86
C GLU A 117 -8.80 10.23 -1.34
N ARG A 118 -9.07 9.30 -0.41
CA ARG A 118 -9.56 7.96 -0.75
C ARG A 118 -10.89 8.00 -1.50
N HIS A 119 -11.85 8.81 -1.05
CA HIS A 119 -13.12 9.00 -1.74
C HIS A 119 -12.91 9.56 -3.16
N ARG A 120 -12.05 10.57 -3.32
CA ARG A 120 -11.70 11.13 -4.64
C ARG A 120 -11.09 10.09 -5.59
N ILE A 121 -10.24 9.19 -5.09
CA ILE A 121 -9.66 8.11 -5.89
C ILE A 121 -10.74 7.12 -6.32
N ILE A 122 -11.65 6.74 -5.41
CA ILE A 122 -12.77 5.84 -5.70
C ILE A 122 -13.69 6.45 -6.75
N GLU A 123 -14.09 7.71 -6.58
CA GLU A 123 -14.93 8.44 -7.53
C GLU A 123 -14.28 8.56 -8.90
N ARG A 124 -13.00 8.97 -8.98
CA ARG A 124 -12.26 9.04 -10.24
C ARG A 124 -12.18 7.70 -10.94
N THR A 125 -11.97 6.62 -10.19
CA THR A 125 -11.92 5.27 -10.71
C THR A 125 -13.28 4.82 -11.21
N ALA A 126 -14.37 5.13 -10.50
CA ALA A 126 -15.74 4.83 -10.90
C ALA A 126 -16.12 5.60 -12.17
N GLN A 127 -15.83 6.89 -12.24
CA GLN A 127 -16.04 7.71 -13.44
C GLN A 127 -15.25 7.21 -14.65
N GLY A 128 -13.98 6.83 -14.43
CA GLY A 128 -13.15 6.25 -15.49
C GLY A 128 -13.68 4.92 -16.02
N ARG A 129 -14.22 4.07 -15.14
CA ARG A 129 -14.88 2.81 -15.54
C ARG A 129 -16.17 3.06 -16.30
N GLU A 130 -16.98 4.01 -15.86
CA GLU A 130 -18.22 4.39 -16.53
C GLU A 130 -17.96 4.97 -17.91
N THR A 131 -17.00 5.87 -18.05
CA THR A 131 -16.57 6.41 -19.35
C THR A 131 -16.09 5.29 -20.28
N ALA A 132 -15.31 4.34 -19.74
CA ALA A 132 -14.84 3.21 -20.52
C ALA A 132 -15.98 2.28 -20.95
N ARG A 133 -17.00 2.05 -20.11
CA ARG A 133 -18.21 1.27 -20.45
C ARG A 133 -19.02 1.93 -21.56
N ARG A 134 -19.26 3.25 -21.43
CA ARG A 134 -20.02 4.01 -22.45
C ARG A 134 -19.30 4.01 -23.78
N SER A 135 -17.99 4.26 -23.80
CA SER A 135 -17.19 4.21 -25.02
C SER A 135 -17.22 2.83 -25.65
N LEU A 136 -17.05 1.77 -24.85
CA LEU A 136 -17.09 0.38 -25.34
C LEU A 136 -18.44 0.02 -25.95
N ALA A 137 -19.55 0.45 -25.32
CA ALA A 137 -20.91 0.22 -25.84
C ALA A 137 -21.18 0.99 -27.13
N ALA A 138 -20.63 2.19 -27.28
CA ALA A 138 -20.87 3.04 -28.45
C ALA A 138 -19.96 2.71 -29.66
N THR A 139 -18.71 2.33 -29.41
CA THR A 139 -17.68 2.22 -30.47
C THR A 139 -17.00 0.85 -30.55
N GLY A 140 -17.32 -0.08 -29.65
CA GLY A 140 -16.60 -1.35 -29.52
C GLY A 140 -15.21 -1.23 -28.89
N LEU A 141 -14.78 -0.03 -28.52
CA LEU A 141 -13.49 0.25 -27.89
C LEU A 141 -13.67 1.16 -26.65
N THR A 142 -12.88 0.92 -25.61
CA THR A 142 -12.82 1.86 -24.49
C THR A 142 -12.18 3.18 -24.97
N HIS A 143 -12.36 4.27 -24.20
CA HIS A 143 -11.70 5.56 -24.45
C HIS A 143 -10.15 5.48 -24.50
N ARG A 144 -9.56 4.35 -24.06
CA ARG A 144 -8.12 4.04 -24.15
C ARG A 144 -7.79 3.01 -25.25
N GLY A 145 -8.70 2.79 -26.20
CA GLY A 145 -8.51 1.88 -27.34
C GLY A 145 -8.51 0.38 -27.01
N LYS A 146 -8.97 -0.03 -25.82
CA LYS A 146 -9.05 -1.46 -25.45
C LYS A 146 -10.39 -2.05 -25.82
N GLN A 147 -10.41 -3.28 -26.29
CA GLN A 147 -11.61 -4.03 -26.66
C GLN A 147 -12.40 -4.59 -25.48
N SER A 148 -11.86 -4.49 -24.26
CA SER A 148 -12.52 -4.96 -23.03
C SER A 148 -12.13 -4.14 -21.82
N LEU A 149 -12.95 -4.18 -20.76
CA LEU A 149 -12.68 -3.54 -19.49
C LEU A 149 -11.76 -4.35 -18.57
N GLY A 150 -11.54 -5.62 -18.91
CA GLY A 150 -10.74 -6.54 -18.12
C GLY A 150 -9.33 -6.77 -18.67
N ARG A 151 -8.64 -7.73 -18.07
CA ARG A 151 -7.37 -8.23 -18.59
C ARG A 151 -7.61 -8.87 -19.97
N PRO A 152 -6.80 -8.57 -21.00
CA PRO A 152 -6.91 -9.21 -22.29
C PRO A 152 -6.92 -10.73 -22.17
N VAL A 153 -7.77 -11.38 -22.95
CA VAL A 153 -7.78 -12.84 -23.07
C VAL A 153 -6.50 -13.25 -23.76
N LYS A 154 -5.71 -14.12 -23.16
CA LYS A 154 -4.39 -14.54 -23.70
C LYS A 154 -4.50 -15.44 -24.93
N ALA A 155 -5.60 -16.19 -25.02
CA ALA A 155 -5.86 -17.12 -26.13
C ALA A 155 -7.37 -17.21 -26.36
N ASP A 156 -7.78 -17.54 -27.58
CA ASP A 156 -9.18 -17.79 -27.90
C ASP A 156 -9.72 -18.98 -27.08
N ILE A 157 -10.72 -18.69 -26.25
CA ILE A 157 -11.34 -19.68 -25.36
C ILE A 157 -11.91 -20.85 -26.12
N GLN A 158 -12.54 -20.60 -27.27
CA GLN A 158 -13.15 -21.66 -28.10
C GLN A 158 -12.07 -22.54 -28.72
N ALA A 159 -11.00 -21.96 -29.23
CA ALA A 159 -9.87 -22.71 -29.76
C ALA A 159 -9.22 -23.60 -28.70
N VAL A 160 -9.05 -23.09 -27.46
CA VAL A 160 -8.51 -23.87 -26.34
C VAL A 160 -9.43 -25.03 -25.97
N LYS A 161 -10.75 -24.80 -25.89
CA LYS A 161 -11.74 -25.85 -25.60
C LYS A 161 -11.74 -26.92 -26.69
N ALA A 162 -11.84 -26.51 -27.96
CA ALA A 162 -11.89 -27.41 -29.13
C ALA A 162 -10.62 -28.28 -29.22
N TRP A 163 -9.43 -27.66 -29.08
CA TRP A 163 -8.18 -28.40 -29.13
C TRP A 163 -8.07 -29.42 -27.99
N ARG A 164 -8.47 -29.04 -26.77
CA ARG A 164 -8.44 -29.93 -25.61
C ARG A 164 -9.34 -31.15 -25.83
N THR A 165 -10.56 -30.94 -26.36
CA THR A 165 -11.51 -32.01 -26.63
C THR A 165 -11.01 -32.94 -27.77
N ALA A 166 -10.53 -32.37 -28.85
CA ALA A 166 -10.04 -33.13 -30.02
C ALA A 166 -8.82 -34.01 -29.67
N ASN A 167 -7.96 -33.56 -28.73
CA ASN A 167 -6.77 -34.30 -28.35
C ASN A 167 -6.92 -35.06 -27.02
N SER A 168 -8.11 -35.09 -26.42
CA SER A 168 -8.36 -35.68 -25.07
C SER A 168 -7.30 -35.23 -24.04
N ALA A 169 -6.84 -33.99 -24.19
CA ALA A 169 -5.69 -33.50 -23.46
C ALA A 169 -6.01 -33.12 -21.99
N SER A 170 -5.07 -33.38 -21.09
CA SER A 170 -5.14 -32.94 -19.71
C SER A 170 -5.04 -31.41 -19.62
N ILE A 171 -5.43 -30.83 -18.46
CA ILE A 171 -5.27 -29.39 -18.19
C ILE A 171 -3.81 -28.96 -18.30
N ALA A 172 -2.87 -29.78 -17.84
CA ALA A 172 -1.45 -29.48 -17.89
C ALA A 172 -0.92 -29.47 -19.34
N GLN A 173 -1.30 -30.44 -20.15
CA GLN A 173 -0.95 -30.49 -21.59
C GLN A 173 -1.53 -29.30 -22.35
N THR A 174 -2.81 -28.96 -22.11
CA THR A 174 -3.45 -27.79 -22.71
C THR A 174 -2.75 -26.48 -22.28
N ALA A 175 -2.34 -26.38 -21.03
CA ALA A 175 -1.61 -25.21 -20.52
C ALA A 175 -0.26 -25.03 -21.24
N MET A 176 0.47 -26.12 -21.45
CA MET A 176 1.73 -26.10 -22.21
C MET A 176 1.53 -25.72 -23.68
N GLN A 177 0.51 -26.30 -24.34
CA GLN A 177 0.23 -26.06 -25.76
C GLN A 177 -0.09 -24.59 -26.08
N PHE A 178 -0.82 -23.90 -25.20
CA PHE A 178 -1.25 -22.51 -25.39
C PHE A 178 -0.47 -21.48 -24.58
N ASP A 179 0.63 -21.85 -23.95
CA ASP A 179 1.40 -20.99 -23.02
C ASP A 179 0.51 -20.29 -21.98
N LEU A 180 -0.38 -21.07 -21.37
CA LEU A 180 -1.31 -20.61 -20.36
C LEU A 180 -0.99 -21.24 -19.00
N SER A 181 -1.38 -20.56 -17.90
CA SER A 181 -1.36 -21.22 -16.60
C SER A 181 -2.48 -22.27 -16.51
N THR A 182 -2.25 -23.33 -15.73
CA THR A 182 -3.27 -24.38 -15.47
C THR A 182 -4.56 -23.78 -14.87
N ALA A 183 -4.45 -22.72 -14.06
CA ALA A 183 -5.60 -21.98 -13.53
C ALA A 183 -6.39 -21.27 -14.63
N THR A 184 -5.72 -20.72 -15.65
CA THR A 184 -6.38 -20.10 -16.81
C THR A 184 -7.12 -21.13 -17.64
N VAL A 185 -6.50 -22.29 -17.91
CA VAL A 185 -7.16 -23.40 -18.64
C VAL A 185 -8.37 -23.91 -17.88
N LYS A 186 -8.28 -24.12 -16.56
CA LYS A 186 -9.43 -24.48 -15.72
C LYS A 186 -10.58 -23.50 -15.87
N ARG A 187 -10.29 -22.19 -15.79
CA ARG A 187 -11.30 -21.14 -15.95
C ARG A 187 -11.92 -21.10 -17.36
N TYR A 188 -11.15 -21.37 -18.40
CA TYR A 188 -11.65 -21.42 -19.78
C TYR A 188 -12.53 -22.65 -20.03
N CYS A 189 -12.24 -23.76 -19.34
CA CYS A 189 -12.97 -25.02 -19.50
C CYS A 189 -14.04 -25.24 -18.42
N ALA A 190 -14.18 -24.33 -17.44
CA ALA A 190 -15.34 -24.33 -16.56
C ALA A 190 -16.56 -23.90 -17.36
N ASP A 191 -17.64 -24.68 -17.28
CA ASP A 191 -18.94 -24.39 -17.89
C ASP A 191 -19.63 -23.24 -17.19
#